data_2eba198c9938c14deaee9c8a4e37f285
#
_entry.id   2eba198c9938c14deaee9c8a4e37f285
#
_cell.length_a   1.000
_cell.length_b   1.000
_cell.length_c   1.000
_cell.angle_alpha   90.00
_cell.angle_beta   90.00
_cell.angle_gamma   90.00
#
_symmetry.space_group_name_H-M   'P 1'
#
loop_
_entity.id
_entity.type
_entity.pdbx_description
1 polymer ?
#
loop_
_entity_poly.entity_id
_entity_poly.type
_entity_poly.pdbx_seq_one_letter_code
_entity_poly.pdbx_strand_id
1 'polypeptide(L)'
;MAEASPEVTAVLLAKGFCDLHDRAANDGSAVQQDASLPPAARRALSMLSGLSLSAGIADDLGASVHTAMDLACGPFRDWGLPQFRPPFRHADVVLVERDLGVPTADCRELARAGGSEAAALEEIHHEALRMALKDYPARERGRAYTSIREFVVRNPAVRDEDLHRFLVEGGHAAAARIIMSFYRPVPQAALHGGVGRRCAHCGSLLWPDRDAASFPDGRCRIRQCRLANPTPAKRDDVEAPGLWRLGTNAVLAYWVGPGLDEIRIHDALKAAGRKVVLYPQADAADVGVDGLDIGIDVKTYASPVVLAARLSRSIGRLDMFARRILAVPDDKLDLNPRYLQQLRDAYQGQHALEFMTSSQAIREFS
;
A
#
# COMPACT_ATOMS: atom_id res chain seq x y z
N MET A 1 -22.08 -24.57 20.18
CA MET A 1 -21.55 -23.70 19.11
C MET A 1 -20.08 -23.50 19.43
N ALA A 2 -19.16 -23.78 18.49
CA ALA A 2 -17.76 -23.44 18.69
C ALA A 2 -17.65 -21.90 18.83
N GLU A 3 -16.98 -21.47 19.91
CA GLU A 3 -16.75 -20.05 20.18
C GLU A 3 -16.02 -19.40 18.98
N ALA A 4 -16.54 -18.28 18.48
CA ALA A 4 -15.95 -17.61 17.31
C ALA A 4 -14.57 -17.07 17.70
N SER A 5 -13.51 -17.61 17.09
CA SER A 5 -12.13 -17.14 17.33
C SER A 5 -11.91 -15.79 16.67
N PRO A 6 -11.43 -14.77 17.41
CA PRO A 6 -11.08 -13.47 16.84
C PRO A 6 -10.04 -13.57 15.71
N GLU A 7 -9.04 -14.43 15.86
CA GLU A 7 -8.00 -14.65 14.86
C GLU A 7 -8.56 -15.21 13.56
N VAL A 8 -9.39 -16.25 13.65
CA VAL A 8 -10.04 -16.85 12.47
C VAL A 8 -10.99 -15.86 11.81
N THR A 9 -11.72 -15.06 12.62
CA THR A 9 -12.60 -14.01 12.10
C THR A 9 -11.81 -12.96 11.32
N ALA A 10 -10.69 -12.48 11.86
CA ALA A 10 -9.83 -11.50 11.18
C ALA A 10 -9.28 -12.01 9.85
N VAL A 11 -8.81 -13.27 9.81
CA VAL A 11 -8.31 -13.91 8.58
C VAL A 11 -9.41 -14.07 7.54
N LEU A 12 -10.61 -14.48 7.94
CA LEU A 12 -11.74 -14.64 7.01
C LEU A 12 -12.28 -13.29 6.51
N LEU A 13 -12.30 -12.25 7.36
CA LEU A 13 -12.61 -10.88 6.94
C LEU A 13 -11.61 -10.41 5.88
N ALA A 14 -10.32 -10.56 6.16
CA ALA A 14 -9.27 -10.19 5.23
C ALA A 14 -9.43 -10.89 3.88
N LYS A 15 -9.64 -12.21 3.89
CA LYS A 15 -9.90 -12.98 2.68
C LYS A 15 -11.16 -12.51 1.95
N GLY A 16 -12.26 -12.33 2.68
CA GLY A 16 -13.52 -11.90 2.11
C GLY A 16 -13.43 -10.54 1.43
N PHE A 17 -12.72 -9.57 2.04
CA PHE A 17 -12.52 -8.25 1.45
C PHE A 17 -11.58 -8.27 0.23
N CYS A 18 -10.54 -9.11 0.24
CA CYS A 18 -9.74 -9.33 -0.96
C CYS A 18 -10.59 -9.91 -2.10
N ASP A 19 -11.36 -10.97 -1.84
CA ASP A 19 -12.22 -11.62 -2.83
C ASP A 19 -13.28 -10.63 -3.40
N LEU A 20 -13.86 -9.77 -2.56
CA LEU A 20 -14.82 -8.74 -2.98
C LEU A 20 -14.16 -7.68 -3.87
N HIS A 21 -12.99 -7.20 -3.47
CA HIS A 21 -12.24 -6.22 -4.26
C HIS A 21 -11.86 -6.79 -5.64
N ASP A 22 -11.41 -8.03 -5.68
CA ASP A 22 -10.94 -8.66 -6.90
C ASP A 22 -12.09 -8.87 -7.89
N ARG A 23 -13.27 -9.25 -7.39
CA ARG A 23 -14.48 -9.32 -8.21
C ARG A 23 -14.88 -7.94 -8.75
N ALA A 24 -14.95 -6.93 -7.88
CA ALA A 24 -15.29 -5.57 -8.30
C ALA A 24 -14.32 -5.01 -9.36
N ALA A 25 -13.02 -5.33 -9.23
CA ALA A 25 -12.00 -4.93 -10.19
C ALA A 25 -12.14 -5.63 -11.54
N ASN A 26 -12.54 -6.91 -11.56
CA ASN A 26 -12.67 -7.71 -12.77
C ASN A 26 -14.01 -7.48 -13.48
N ASP A 27 -15.11 -7.41 -12.73
CA ASP A 27 -16.47 -7.44 -13.27
C ASP A 27 -17.15 -6.06 -13.25
N GLY A 28 -16.54 -5.05 -12.58
CA GLY A 28 -17.14 -3.74 -12.38
C GLY A 28 -18.39 -3.75 -11.50
N SER A 29 -18.69 -4.87 -10.83
CA SER A 29 -19.91 -5.05 -10.04
C SER A 29 -19.81 -4.37 -8.68
N ALA A 30 -20.92 -3.74 -8.24
CA ALA A 30 -21.03 -3.25 -6.88
C ALA A 30 -21.15 -4.39 -5.88
N VAL A 31 -20.62 -4.19 -4.67
CA VAL A 31 -20.78 -5.16 -3.58
C VAL A 31 -22.24 -5.17 -3.12
N GLN A 32 -22.87 -6.34 -3.13
CA GLN A 32 -24.25 -6.54 -2.72
C GLN A 32 -24.32 -7.52 -1.53
N GLN A 33 -25.28 -7.26 -0.64
CA GLN A 33 -25.57 -8.12 0.50
C GLN A 33 -26.52 -9.27 0.09
N ASP A 34 -26.02 -10.21 -0.68
CA ASP A 34 -26.81 -11.32 -1.20
C ASP A 34 -26.02 -12.64 -1.27
N ALA A 35 -26.60 -13.64 -1.92
CA ALA A 35 -25.98 -14.95 -2.10
C ALA A 35 -24.69 -14.93 -2.94
N SER A 36 -24.42 -13.83 -3.66
CA SER A 36 -23.19 -13.66 -4.44
C SER A 36 -21.96 -13.34 -3.60
N LEU A 37 -22.13 -13.00 -2.31
CA LEU A 37 -20.98 -12.75 -1.43
C LEU A 37 -20.01 -13.94 -1.42
N PRO A 38 -18.70 -13.68 -1.46
CA PRO A 38 -17.70 -14.73 -1.33
C PRO A 38 -17.91 -15.59 -0.09
N PRO A 39 -17.67 -16.90 -0.15
CA PRO A 39 -17.86 -17.79 1.01
C PRO A 39 -17.09 -17.34 2.26
N ALA A 40 -15.87 -16.81 2.09
CA ALA A 40 -15.07 -16.27 3.18
C ALA A 40 -15.75 -15.06 3.84
N ALA A 41 -16.29 -14.12 3.05
CA ALA A 41 -17.02 -12.97 3.53
C ALA A 41 -18.27 -13.38 4.32
N ARG A 42 -19.10 -14.27 3.77
CA ARG A 42 -20.31 -14.78 4.47
C ARG A 42 -19.98 -15.41 5.81
N ARG A 43 -18.95 -16.28 5.83
CA ARG A 43 -18.51 -16.94 7.05
C ARG A 43 -17.95 -15.93 8.07
N ALA A 44 -17.18 -14.96 7.62
CA ALA A 44 -16.63 -13.89 8.46
C ALA A 44 -17.74 -13.07 9.12
N LEU A 45 -18.77 -12.67 8.36
CA LEU A 45 -19.92 -11.93 8.88
C LEU A 45 -20.66 -12.72 9.97
N SER A 46 -20.94 -14.03 9.72
CA SER A 46 -21.53 -14.89 10.75
C SER A 46 -20.71 -14.99 12.03
N MET A 47 -19.38 -15.08 11.91
CA MET A 47 -18.49 -15.10 13.07
C MET A 47 -18.44 -13.76 13.78
N LEU A 48 -18.46 -12.66 13.03
CA LEU A 48 -18.50 -11.30 13.59
C LEU A 48 -19.80 -11.06 14.36
N SER A 49 -20.95 -11.53 13.85
CA SER A 49 -22.22 -11.54 14.58
C SER A 49 -22.09 -12.34 15.88
N GLY A 50 -21.47 -13.53 15.84
CA GLY A 50 -21.22 -14.34 17.04
C GLY A 50 -20.34 -13.62 18.07
N LEU A 51 -19.30 -12.91 17.64
CA LEU A 51 -18.45 -12.08 18.52
C LEU A 51 -19.24 -10.92 19.11
N SER A 52 -20.09 -10.23 18.31
CA SER A 52 -20.95 -9.14 18.78
C SER A 52 -21.90 -9.61 19.87
N LEU A 53 -22.54 -10.76 19.64
CA LEU A 53 -23.45 -11.36 20.61
C LEU A 53 -22.74 -11.77 21.91
N SER A 54 -21.57 -12.41 21.80
CA SER A 54 -20.78 -12.84 22.96
C SER A 54 -20.23 -11.66 23.78
N ALA A 55 -19.98 -10.53 23.13
CA ALA A 55 -19.54 -9.29 23.77
C ALA A 55 -20.70 -8.49 24.41
N GLY A 56 -21.96 -8.89 24.17
CA GLY A 56 -23.14 -8.19 24.66
C GLY A 56 -23.31 -6.77 24.12
N ILE A 57 -22.76 -6.49 22.92
CA ILE A 57 -22.95 -5.19 22.25
C ILE A 57 -24.31 -5.16 21.55
N ALA A 58 -24.95 -3.98 21.55
CA ALA A 58 -26.30 -3.82 20.99
C ALA A 58 -26.33 -3.98 19.46
N ASP A 59 -25.26 -3.57 18.78
CA ASP A 59 -25.15 -3.61 17.35
C ASP A 59 -24.53 -4.94 16.86
N ASP A 60 -25.19 -5.60 15.93
CA ASP A 60 -24.60 -6.76 15.23
C ASP A 60 -23.67 -6.28 14.12
N LEU A 61 -22.37 -6.28 14.39
CA LEU A 61 -21.35 -5.82 13.45
C LEU A 61 -21.24 -6.71 12.21
N GLY A 62 -21.76 -7.94 12.26
CA GLY A 62 -21.79 -8.89 11.16
C GLY A 62 -23.09 -8.86 10.34
N ALA A 63 -24.07 -8.05 10.72
CA ALA A 63 -25.37 -7.99 10.05
C ALA A 63 -25.29 -7.55 8.57
N SER A 64 -24.29 -6.76 8.22
CA SER A 64 -24.14 -6.24 6.86
C SER A 64 -22.66 -6.20 6.42
N VAL A 65 -22.43 -6.59 5.15
CA VAL A 65 -21.11 -6.44 4.54
C VAL A 65 -20.68 -4.98 4.48
N HIS A 66 -21.62 -4.05 4.27
CA HIS A 66 -21.33 -2.62 4.21
C HIS A 66 -20.88 -2.08 5.57
N THR A 67 -21.56 -2.46 6.65
CA THR A 67 -21.14 -2.13 8.03
C THR A 67 -19.73 -2.67 8.32
N ALA A 68 -19.48 -3.93 7.95
CA ALA A 68 -18.17 -4.53 8.15
C ALA A 68 -17.08 -3.84 7.29
N MET A 69 -17.40 -3.38 6.07
CA MET A 69 -16.48 -2.61 5.21
C MET A 69 -16.16 -1.24 5.79
N ASP A 70 -17.14 -0.55 6.38
CA ASP A 70 -16.90 0.74 7.05
C ASP A 70 -16.00 0.58 8.27
N LEU A 71 -16.21 -0.45 9.09
CA LEU A 71 -15.35 -0.80 10.22
C LEU A 71 -13.94 -1.16 9.74
N ALA A 72 -13.82 -1.90 8.62
CA ALA A 72 -12.55 -2.33 8.03
C ALA A 72 -11.63 -1.18 7.61
N CYS A 73 -12.17 0.03 7.50
CA CYS A 73 -11.39 1.25 7.25
C CYS A 73 -10.72 1.83 8.53
N GLY A 74 -10.98 1.23 9.69
CA GLY A 74 -10.33 1.51 10.96
C GLY A 74 -9.61 0.27 11.52
N PRO A 75 -8.70 0.43 12.50
CA PRO A 75 -8.02 -0.71 13.11
C PRO A 75 -8.99 -1.55 13.93
N PHE A 76 -8.73 -2.86 14.02
CA PHE A 76 -9.61 -3.79 14.74
C PHE A 76 -9.94 -3.35 16.18
N ARG A 77 -8.96 -2.76 16.90
CA ARG A 77 -9.18 -2.28 18.28
C ARG A 77 -10.29 -1.25 18.42
N ASP A 78 -10.63 -0.55 17.33
CA ASP A 78 -11.64 0.52 17.30
C ASP A 78 -13.04 0.01 16.89
N TRP A 79 -13.20 -1.31 16.61
CA TRP A 79 -14.46 -1.92 16.19
C TRP A 79 -15.51 -2.07 17.34
N GLY A 80 -15.15 -1.69 18.55
CA GLY A 80 -16.04 -1.82 19.72
C GLY A 80 -16.05 -3.20 20.38
N LEU A 81 -15.39 -4.21 19.77
CA LEU A 81 -15.31 -5.57 20.31
C LEU A 81 -14.13 -5.71 21.29
N PRO A 82 -14.38 -6.13 22.56
CA PRO A 82 -13.31 -6.39 23.52
C PRO A 82 -12.27 -7.39 23.01
N GLN A 83 -12.71 -8.40 22.25
CA GLN A 83 -11.86 -9.47 21.70
C GLN A 83 -10.84 -8.95 20.67
N PHE A 84 -11.08 -7.78 20.06
CA PHE A 84 -10.18 -7.16 19.09
C PHE A 84 -9.24 -6.12 19.72
N ARG A 85 -9.34 -5.87 21.01
CA ARG A 85 -8.41 -4.99 21.74
C ARG A 85 -7.14 -5.74 22.15
N PRO A 86 -6.04 -5.04 22.45
CA PRO A 86 -4.86 -5.69 23.02
C PRO A 86 -5.23 -6.57 24.22
N PRO A 87 -4.72 -7.79 24.35
CA PRO A 87 -3.55 -8.32 23.66
C PRO A 87 -3.78 -8.98 22.27
N PHE A 88 -4.92 -8.73 21.60
CA PHE A 88 -5.15 -9.25 20.26
C PHE A 88 -4.04 -8.80 19.31
N ARG A 89 -3.32 -9.76 18.72
CA ARG A 89 -2.09 -9.51 17.96
C ARG A 89 -2.30 -8.69 16.67
N HIS A 90 -3.54 -8.59 16.18
CA HIS A 90 -3.90 -7.84 14.98
C HIS A 90 -4.68 -6.56 15.31
N ALA A 91 -4.67 -6.10 16.56
CA ALA A 91 -5.45 -4.96 17.03
C ALA A 91 -5.24 -3.69 16.17
N ASP A 92 -4.03 -3.48 15.67
CA ASP A 92 -3.66 -2.29 14.87
C ASP A 92 -3.91 -2.44 13.35
N VAL A 93 -4.35 -3.63 12.91
CA VAL A 93 -4.59 -3.88 11.49
C VAL A 93 -5.80 -3.13 10.99
N VAL A 94 -5.62 -2.45 9.87
CA VAL A 94 -6.67 -1.85 9.02
C VAL A 94 -6.78 -2.70 7.77
N LEU A 95 -7.98 -3.12 7.41
CA LEU A 95 -8.18 -4.04 6.28
C LEU A 95 -8.37 -3.33 4.94
N VAL A 96 -8.99 -2.14 4.93
CA VAL A 96 -9.34 -1.41 3.71
C VAL A 96 -8.81 0.02 3.78
N GLU A 97 -8.16 0.47 2.72
CA GLU A 97 -7.80 1.88 2.52
C GLU A 97 -9.07 2.67 2.19
N ARG A 98 -9.52 3.50 3.14
CA ARG A 98 -10.80 4.22 3.06
C ARG A 98 -10.93 5.05 1.77
N ASP A 99 -9.91 5.83 1.43
CA ASP A 99 -9.99 6.81 0.35
C ASP A 99 -9.76 6.20 -1.04
N LEU A 100 -9.11 5.05 -1.10
CA LEU A 100 -8.81 4.35 -2.35
C LEU A 100 -9.74 3.15 -2.58
N GLY A 101 -10.39 2.66 -1.51
CA GLY A 101 -11.29 1.51 -1.60
C GLY A 101 -10.59 0.20 -1.96
N VAL A 102 -9.34 0.02 -1.51
CA VAL A 102 -8.54 -1.17 -1.80
C VAL A 102 -8.11 -1.86 -0.50
N PRO A 103 -7.93 -3.21 -0.49
CA PRO A 103 -7.35 -3.91 0.66
C PRO A 103 -5.94 -3.40 0.98
N THR A 104 -5.60 -3.32 2.27
CA THR A 104 -4.25 -2.95 2.71
C THR A 104 -3.25 -4.09 2.50
N ALA A 105 -1.95 -3.81 2.65
CA ALA A 105 -0.91 -4.85 2.66
C ALA A 105 -1.13 -5.84 3.82
N ASP A 106 -1.52 -5.36 5.01
CA ASP A 106 -1.87 -6.21 6.16
C ASP A 106 -3.07 -7.13 5.85
N CYS A 107 -4.12 -6.60 5.20
CA CYS A 107 -5.27 -7.37 4.77
C CYS A 107 -4.87 -8.52 3.85
N ARG A 108 -4.08 -8.22 2.82
CA ARG A 108 -3.59 -9.23 1.87
C ARG A 108 -2.73 -10.28 2.56
N GLU A 109 -1.89 -9.88 3.48
CA GLU A 109 -1.03 -10.80 4.21
C GLU A 109 -1.83 -11.71 5.15
N LEU A 110 -2.83 -11.17 5.85
CA LEU A 110 -3.75 -11.99 6.66
C LEU A 110 -4.56 -12.97 5.81
N ALA A 111 -5.02 -12.54 4.63
CA ALA A 111 -5.72 -13.40 3.69
C ALA A 111 -4.85 -14.58 3.24
N ARG A 112 -3.54 -14.37 3.02
CA ARG A 112 -2.56 -15.42 2.71
C ARG A 112 -2.39 -16.44 3.84
N ALA A 113 -2.36 -15.98 5.08
CA ALA A 113 -2.25 -16.87 6.24
C ALA A 113 -3.40 -17.88 6.31
N GLY A 114 -4.57 -17.54 5.74
CA GLY A 114 -5.72 -18.42 5.56
C GLY A 114 -5.64 -19.41 4.39
N GLY A 115 -4.52 -19.49 3.67
CA GLY A 115 -4.31 -20.47 2.58
C GLY A 115 -4.98 -20.08 1.27
N SER A 116 -5.08 -18.81 0.89
CA SER A 116 -5.73 -18.36 -0.35
C SER A 116 -4.81 -17.65 -1.35
N GLU A 117 -5.22 -17.77 -2.63
CA GLU A 117 -4.62 -17.11 -3.81
C GLU A 117 -4.70 -15.56 -3.80
N ALA A 118 -5.36 -14.96 -2.81
CA ALA A 118 -5.61 -13.51 -2.71
C ALA A 118 -4.36 -12.61 -2.62
N ALA A 119 -3.20 -13.22 -2.62
CA ALA A 119 -1.89 -12.57 -2.65
C ALA A 119 -1.51 -11.98 -4.00
N ALA A 120 -2.20 -12.37 -5.07
CA ALA A 120 -1.75 -12.13 -6.43
C ALA A 120 -1.82 -10.65 -6.86
N LEU A 121 -2.73 -9.83 -6.32
CA LEU A 121 -3.00 -8.52 -6.88
C LEU A 121 -1.97 -7.44 -6.52
N GLU A 122 -1.32 -7.51 -5.37
CA GLU A 122 -0.18 -6.61 -5.10
C GLU A 122 0.97 -6.92 -6.07
N GLU A 123 1.15 -8.21 -6.39
CA GLU A 123 2.13 -8.69 -7.36
C GLU A 123 1.68 -8.51 -8.82
N ILE A 124 0.37 -8.40 -9.13
CA ILE A 124 -0.13 -8.32 -10.52
C ILE A 124 0.54 -7.18 -11.29
N HIS A 125 0.66 -5.98 -10.69
CA HIS A 125 1.30 -4.85 -11.38
C HIS A 125 2.80 -5.07 -11.57
N HIS A 126 3.47 -5.66 -10.56
CA HIS A 126 4.89 -6.03 -10.68
C HIS A 126 5.09 -7.15 -11.70
N GLU A 127 4.26 -8.18 -11.65
CA GLU A 127 4.33 -9.30 -12.60
C GLU A 127 3.99 -8.86 -14.01
N ALA A 128 2.93 -8.06 -14.20
CA ALA A 128 2.56 -7.52 -15.51
C ALA A 128 3.69 -6.65 -16.09
N LEU A 129 4.35 -5.81 -15.26
CA LEU A 129 5.51 -5.05 -15.70
C LEU A 129 6.68 -5.98 -16.04
N ARG A 130 7.00 -6.97 -15.19
CA ARG A 130 8.07 -7.94 -15.47
C ARG A 130 7.82 -8.72 -16.76
N MET A 131 6.55 -9.10 -17.01
CA MET A 131 6.17 -9.78 -18.26
C MET A 131 6.37 -8.88 -19.47
N ALA A 132 5.94 -7.61 -19.42
CA ALA A 132 6.15 -6.64 -20.50
C ALA A 132 7.64 -6.35 -20.76
N LEU A 133 8.48 -6.43 -19.72
CA LEU A 133 9.92 -6.24 -19.84
C LEU A 133 10.65 -7.44 -20.45
N LYS A 134 9.99 -8.59 -20.66
CA LYS A 134 10.61 -9.72 -21.38
C LYS A 134 10.93 -9.37 -22.82
N ASP A 135 10.22 -8.40 -23.40
CA ASP A 135 10.47 -7.91 -24.76
C ASP A 135 11.70 -6.98 -24.85
N TYR A 136 12.26 -6.56 -23.70
CA TYR A 136 13.49 -5.78 -23.67
C TYR A 136 14.72 -6.69 -23.71
N PRO A 137 15.87 -6.21 -24.28
CA PRO A 137 17.14 -6.91 -24.16
C PRO A 137 17.46 -7.22 -22.69
N ALA A 138 17.95 -8.41 -22.39
CA ALA A 138 18.15 -8.88 -21.02
C ALA A 138 18.94 -7.90 -20.13
N ARG A 139 19.98 -7.27 -20.72
CA ARG A 139 20.85 -6.26 -20.05
C ARG A 139 20.14 -4.95 -19.73
N GLU A 140 18.98 -4.67 -20.35
CA GLU A 140 18.24 -3.40 -20.20
C GLU A 140 17.04 -3.54 -19.27
N ARG A 141 16.56 -4.78 -19.02
CA ARG A 141 15.34 -5.06 -18.22
C ARG A 141 15.38 -4.42 -16.84
N GLY A 142 16.50 -4.53 -16.13
CA GLY A 142 16.64 -3.95 -14.80
C GLY A 142 16.56 -2.42 -14.82
N ARG A 143 17.22 -1.78 -15.79
CA ARG A 143 17.16 -0.32 -15.94
C ARG A 143 15.76 0.16 -16.34
N ALA A 144 15.11 -0.55 -17.25
CA ALA A 144 13.74 -0.24 -17.67
C ALA A 144 12.76 -0.39 -16.51
N TYR A 145 12.88 -1.46 -15.70
CA TYR A 145 12.08 -1.65 -14.49
C TYR A 145 12.22 -0.46 -13.52
N THR A 146 13.47 -0.12 -13.17
CA THR A 146 13.78 1.00 -12.28
C THR A 146 13.21 2.32 -12.81
N SER A 147 13.47 2.62 -14.11
CA SER A 147 12.99 3.85 -14.75
C SER A 147 11.46 3.96 -14.72
N ILE A 148 10.75 2.88 -15.04
CA ILE A 148 9.28 2.86 -15.07
C ILE A 148 8.70 3.00 -13.67
N ARG A 149 9.21 2.25 -12.70
CA ARG A 149 8.71 2.31 -11.31
C ARG A 149 8.98 3.69 -10.70
N GLU A 150 10.19 4.22 -10.86
CA GLU A 150 10.53 5.57 -10.40
C GLU A 150 9.62 6.63 -11.05
N PHE A 151 9.39 6.54 -12.37
CA PHE A 151 8.50 7.46 -13.06
C PHE A 151 7.10 7.44 -12.46
N VAL A 152 6.52 6.25 -12.25
CA VAL A 152 5.16 6.09 -11.69
C VAL A 152 5.07 6.64 -10.27
N VAL A 153 6.07 6.36 -9.42
CA VAL A 153 6.07 6.85 -8.03
C VAL A 153 6.21 8.37 -7.98
N ARG A 154 7.06 8.96 -8.81
CA ARG A 154 7.27 10.42 -8.85
C ARG A 154 6.16 11.18 -9.57
N ASN A 155 5.35 10.50 -10.39
CA ASN A 155 4.32 11.12 -11.22
C ASN A 155 2.95 10.43 -11.03
N PRO A 156 2.39 10.43 -9.79
CA PRO A 156 1.08 9.84 -9.53
C PRO A 156 -0.07 10.58 -10.24
N ALA A 157 0.12 11.86 -10.56
CA ALA A 157 -0.67 12.63 -11.53
C ALA A 157 0.29 13.21 -12.57
N VAL A 158 0.02 12.96 -13.84
CA VAL A 158 0.92 13.26 -14.96
C VAL A 158 0.15 13.81 -16.16
N ARG A 159 0.76 14.73 -16.91
CA ARG A 159 0.23 15.20 -18.19
C ARG A 159 0.35 14.11 -19.25
N ASP A 160 -0.63 14.02 -20.15
CA ASP A 160 -0.57 13.09 -21.29
C ASP A 160 0.71 13.29 -22.14
N GLU A 161 1.12 14.54 -22.33
CA GLU A 161 2.36 14.89 -23.03
C GLU A 161 3.61 14.35 -22.35
N ASP A 162 3.73 14.51 -21.01
CA ASP A 162 4.89 14.03 -20.27
C ASP A 162 4.93 12.50 -20.21
N LEU A 163 3.78 11.87 -20.09
CA LEU A 163 3.65 10.41 -20.17
C LEU A 163 4.04 9.91 -21.57
N HIS A 164 3.56 10.56 -22.62
CA HIS A 164 3.93 10.22 -23.99
C HIS A 164 5.43 10.39 -24.23
N ARG A 165 6.02 11.50 -23.79
CA ARG A 165 7.45 11.75 -23.86
C ARG A 165 8.26 10.66 -23.14
N PHE A 166 7.84 10.27 -21.94
CA PHE A 166 8.46 9.17 -21.21
C PHE A 166 8.40 7.84 -21.98
N LEU A 167 7.25 7.54 -22.60
CA LEU A 167 7.10 6.30 -23.37
C LEU A 167 7.97 6.26 -24.62
N VAL A 168 8.04 7.36 -25.36
CA VAL A 168 8.71 7.41 -26.67
C VAL A 168 10.21 7.75 -26.51
N GLU A 169 10.51 8.91 -25.91
CA GLU A 169 11.89 9.37 -25.76
C GLU A 169 12.65 8.60 -24.66
N GLY A 170 11.94 8.13 -23.64
CA GLY A 170 12.50 7.25 -22.60
C GLY A 170 12.75 5.81 -23.04
N GLY A 171 12.36 5.44 -24.27
CA GLY A 171 12.58 4.09 -24.81
C GLY A 171 11.66 3.02 -24.23
N HIS A 172 10.47 3.42 -23.73
CA HIS A 172 9.53 2.51 -23.06
C HIS A 172 8.33 2.11 -23.93
N ALA A 173 8.40 2.31 -25.24
CA ALA A 173 7.33 2.00 -26.20
C ALA A 173 6.84 0.54 -26.11
N ALA A 174 7.76 -0.43 -25.91
CA ALA A 174 7.40 -1.84 -25.78
C ALA A 174 6.53 -2.13 -24.54
N ALA A 175 6.67 -1.36 -23.45
CA ALA A 175 5.86 -1.47 -22.25
C ALA A 175 4.69 -0.47 -22.20
N ALA A 176 4.44 0.29 -23.27
CA ALA A 176 3.47 1.39 -23.27
C ALA A 176 2.08 0.94 -22.81
N ARG A 177 1.59 -0.22 -23.30
CA ARG A 177 0.28 -0.74 -22.92
C ARG A 177 0.13 -0.96 -21.41
N ILE A 178 1.15 -1.53 -20.78
CA ILE A 178 1.11 -1.79 -19.34
C ILE A 178 1.29 -0.51 -18.54
N ILE A 179 2.18 0.41 -18.96
CA ILE A 179 2.37 1.70 -18.28
C ILE A 179 1.10 2.53 -18.35
N MET A 180 0.43 2.57 -19.50
CA MET A 180 -0.86 3.25 -19.66
C MET A 180 -1.95 2.67 -18.77
N SER A 181 -1.94 1.36 -18.49
CA SER A 181 -2.90 0.73 -17.58
C SER A 181 -2.72 1.10 -16.11
N PHE A 182 -1.57 1.64 -15.74
CA PHE A 182 -1.31 2.17 -14.38
C PHE A 182 -2.03 3.50 -14.12
N TYR A 183 -2.53 4.14 -15.17
CA TYR A 183 -3.17 5.43 -15.12
C TYR A 183 -4.61 5.38 -15.65
N ARG A 184 -5.41 6.33 -15.19
CA ARG A 184 -6.78 6.56 -15.64
C ARG A 184 -7.01 8.04 -15.88
N PRO A 185 -8.05 8.45 -16.63
CA PRO A 185 -8.48 9.84 -16.70
C PRO A 185 -8.73 10.41 -15.30
N VAL A 186 -8.48 11.71 -15.12
CA VAL A 186 -8.78 12.40 -13.87
C VAL A 186 -10.29 12.34 -13.60
N PRO A 187 -10.73 11.75 -12.47
CA PRO A 187 -12.17 11.67 -12.18
C PRO A 187 -12.74 13.05 -11.84
N GLN A 188 -13.98 13.32 -12.27
CA GLN A 188 -14.67 14.56 -11.96
C GLN A 188 -14.76 14.85 -10.46
N ALA A 189 -14.92 13.80 -9.64
CA ALA A 189 -14.95 13.91 -8.17
C ALA A 189 -13.63 14.37 -7.55
N ALA A 190 -12.51 14.36 -8.30
CA ALA A 190 -11.22 14.89 -7.83
C ALA A 190 -11.06 16.39 -8.10
N LEU A 191 -12.04 17.04 -8.75
CA LEU A 191 -11.93 18.41 -9.18
C LEU A 191 -12.66 19.38 -8.23
N HIS A 192 -12.07 20.54 -8.03
CA HIS A 192 -12.63 21.68 -7.31
C HIS A 192 -13.18 22.67 -8.33
N GLY A 193 -14.48 22.63 -8.61
CA GLY A 193 -15.09 23.51 -9.62
C GLY A 193 -14.52 23.32 -11.05
N GLY A 194 -14.15 22.09 -11.40
CA GLY A 194 -13.57 21.77 -12.71
C GLY A 194 -12.03 21.81 -12.77
N VAL A 195 -11.37 22.28 -11.72
CA VAL A 195 -9.91 22.40 -11.64
C VAL A 195 -9.35 21.34 -10.68
N GLY A 196 -8.33 20.61 -11.07
CA GLY A 196 -7.59 19.72 -10.19
C GLY A 196 -6.55 20.49 -9.37
N ARG A 197 -6.21 20.00 -8.19
CA ARG A 197 -5.15 20.59 -7.33
C ARG A 197 -4.12 19.53 -7.01
N ARG A 198 -2.85 19.76 -7.35
CA ARG A 198 -1.79 18.80 -7.05
C ARG A 198 -1.24 18.96 -5.64
N CYS A 199 -1.05 17.83 -4.97
CA CYS A 199 -0.39 17.77 -3.66
C CYS A 199 1.09 18.17 -3.77
N ALA A 200 1.55 19.09 -2.93
CA ALA A 200 2.95 19.52 -2.90
C ALA A 200 3.91 18.41 -2.44
N HIS A 201 3.41 17.46 -1.64
CA HIS A 201 4.24 16.43 -1.02
C HIS A 201 4.47 15.22 -1.92
N CYS A 202 3.43 14.72 -2.60
CA CYS A 202 3.54 13.49 -3.41
C CYS A 202 3.24 13.69 -4.90
N GLY A 203 2.75 14.86 -5.31
CA GLY A 203 2.40 15.13 -6.71
C GLY A 203 1.06 14.55 -7.18
N SER A 204 0.34 13.77 -6.35
CA SER A 204 -1.01 13.31 -6.64
C SER A 204 -2.04 14.43 -6.50
N LEU A 205 -3.31 14.14 -6.74
CA LEU A 205 -4.37 15.15 -6.59
C LEU A 205 -4.85 15.24 -5.13
N LEU A 206 -5.15 16.48 -4.70
CA LEU A 206 -5.94 16.79 -3.52
C LEU A 206 -7.41 16.72 -3.91
N TRP A 207 -8.14 15.83 -3.24
CA TRP A 207 -9.57 15.65 -3.49
C TRP A 207 -10.40 16.58 -2.61
N PRO A 208 -11.54 17.09 -3.11
CA PRO A 208 -12.47 17.84 -2.27
C PRO A 208 -12.78 17.07 -0.99
N ASP A 209 -12.72 17.75 0.15
CA ASP A 209 -13.07 17.18 1.45
C ASP A 209 -14.41 17.73 1.92
N ARG A 210 -15.14 16.94 2.72
CA ARG A 210 -16.40 17.39 3.34
C ARG A 210 -16.18 18.54 4.30
N ASP A 211 -15.04 18.52 5.00
CA ASP A 211 -14.59 19.61 5.87
C ASP A 211 -13.74 20.61 5.06
N ALA A 212 -14.42 21.39 4.20
CA ALA A 212 -13.77 22.40 3.39
C ALA A 212 -13.17 23.55 4.20
N ALA A 213 -13.60 23.73 5.46
CA ALA A 213 -13.04 24.76 6.33
C ALA A 213 -11.61 24.40 6.79
N SER A 214 -11.42 23.16 7.22
CA SER A 214 -10.10 22.66 7.62
C SER A 214 -9.23 22.29 6.42
N PHE A 215 -9.84 21.91 5.29
CA PHE A 215 -9.13 21.45 4.08
C PHE A 215 -9.60 22.21 2.83
N PRO A 216 -9.35 23.51 2.74
CA PRO A 216 -9.83 24.37 1.64
C PRO A 216 -9.29 23.94 0.27
N ASP A 217 -8.07 23.38 0.24
CA ASP A 217 -7.47 22.82 -0.97
C ASP A 217 -7.77 21.33 -1.19
N GLY A 218 -8.54 20.72 -0.27
CA GLY A 218 -8.81 19.29 -0.29
C GLY A 218 -7.74 18.45 0.39
N ARG A 219 -7.87 17.12 0.33
CA ARG A 219 -6.97 16.16 0.99
C ARG A 219 -6.37 15.17 0.01
N CYS A 220 -5.13 14.79 0.26
CA CYS A 220 -4.49 13.69 -0.46
C CYS A 220 -5.13 12.35 -0.08
N ARG A 221 -5.41 11.49 -1.06
CA ARG A 221 -5.95 10.14 -0.80
C ARG A 221 -4.88 9.10 -0.51
N ILE A 222 -3.60 9.40 -0.75
CA ILE A 222 -2.50 8.50 -0.41
C ILE A 222 -2.26 8.57 1.09
N ARG A 223 -2.55 7.47 1.80
CA ARG A 223 -2.47 7.41 3.27
C ARG A 223 -1.10 7.77 3.79
N GLN A 224 -0.02 7.22 3.22
CA GLN A 224 1.35 7.49 3.63
C GLN A 224 1.69 8.98 3.51
N CYS A 225 1.24 9.61 2.43
CA CYS A 225 1.41 11.06 2.24
C CYS A 225 0.71 11.85 3.34
N ARG A 226 -0.53 11.49 3.71
CA ARG A 226 -1.29 12.18 4.77
C ARG A 226 -0.70 12.00 6.16
N LEU A 227 -0.21 10.78 6.47
CA LEU A 227 0.41 10.50 7.77
C LEU A 227 1.72 11.26 7.94
N ALA A 228 2.56 11.27 6.90
CA ALA A 228 3.81 12.03 6.92
C ALA A 228 3.60 13.55 6.85
N ASN A 229 2.48 14.03 6.29
CA ASN A 229 2.17 15.45 6.08
C ASN A 229 0.72 15.74 6.48
N PRO A 230 0.44 15.91 7.77
CA PRO A 230 -0.92 16.12 8.28
C PRO A 230 -1.60 17.38 7.71
N THR A 231 -0.80 18.41 7.40
CA THR A 231 -1.29 19.63 6.77
C THR A 231 -1.15 19.51 5.26
N PRO A 232 -2.27 19.42 4.50
CA PRO A 232 -2.21 19.41 3.05
C PRO A 232 -1.61 20.72 2.51
N ALA A 233 -0.80 20.61 1.48
CA ALA A 233 -0.27 21.75 0.77
C ALA A 233 -0.49 21.55 -0.74
N LYS A 234 -1.04 22.58 -1.38
CA LYS A 234 -1.21 22.63 -2.82
C LYS A 234 0.11 23.05 -3.48
N ARG A 235 0.50 22.32 -4.52
CA ARG A 235 1.66 22.63 -5.36
C ARG A 235 1.28 23.58 -6.50
N ASP A 236 0.29 23.17 -7.31
CA ASP A 236 -0.19 23.88 -8.49
C ASP A 236 -1.60 23.40 -8.86
N ASP A 237 -2.22 24.12 -9.80
CA ASP A 237 -3.53 23.79 -10.34
C ASP A 237 -3.43 23.03 -11.67
N VAL A 238 -4.37 22.13 -11.89
CA VAL A 238 -4.56 21.37 -13.11
C VAL A 238 -5.77 21.96 -13.85
N GLU A 239 -5.52 23.00 -14.65
CA GLU A 239 -6.58 23.77 -15.32
C GLU A 239 -7.26 23.00 -16.46
N ALA A 240 -6.54 22.09 -17.13
CA ALA A 240 -7.04 21.24 -18.21
C ALA A 240 -7.00 19.74 -17.81
N PRO A 241 -7.88 19.28 -16.87
CA PRO A 241 -7.81 17.93 -16.32
C PRO A 241 -8.00 16.83 -17.36
N GLY A 242 -8.62 17.11 -18.51
CA GLY A 242 -8.74 16.18 -19.64
C GLY A 242 -7.41 15.79 -20.29
N LEU A 243 -6.37 16.60 -20.09
CA LEU A 243 -5.00 16.35 -20.58
C LEU A 243 -4.11 15.71 -19.51
N TRP A 244 -4.71 15.25 -18.41
CA TRP A 244 -3.98 14.63 -17.31
C TRP A 244 -4.48 13.22 -17.04
N ARG A 245 -3.58 12.44 -16.50
CA ARG A 245 -3.85 11.09 -15.97
C ARG A 245 -3.54 11.04 -14.48
N LEU A 246 -4.32 10.23 -13.78
CA LEU A 246 -4.14 9.92 -12.37
C LEU A 246 -3.85 8.43 -12.23
N GLY A 247 -2.89 8.05 -11.40
CA GLY A 247 -2.65 6.66 -11.06
C GLY A 247 -3.93 5.97 -10.60
N THR A 248 -4.12 4.71 -10.98
CA THR A 248 -5.23 3.91 -10.47
C THR A 248 -5.16 3.77 -8.95
N ASN A 249 -6.25 3.46 -8.28
CA ASN A 249 -6.27 3.32 -6.83
C ASN A 249 -5.24 2.30 -6.33
N ALA A 250 -5.10 1.17 -7.05
CA ALA A 250 -4.12 0.14 -6.73
C ALA A 250 -2.67 0.66 -6.88
N VAL A 251 -2.37 1.38 -7.95
CA VAL A 251 -1.04 2.00 -8.14
C VAL A 251 -0.76 3.03 -7.06
N LEU A 252 -1.73 3.87 -6.71
CA LEU A 252 -1.58 4.87 -5.64
C LEU A 252 -1.35 4.21 -4.27
N ALA A 253 -2.02 3.09 -3.98
CA ALA A 253 -1.90 2.39 -2.70
C ALA A 253 -0.62 1.54 -2.60
N TYR A 254 -0.29 0.79 -3.66
CA TYR A 254 0.74 -0.26 -3.58
C TYR A 254 2.10 0.14 -4.15
N TRP A 255 2.15 1.15 -5.00
CA TRP A 255 3.40 1.64 -5.58
C TRP A 255 3.75 3.04 -5.08
N VAL A 256 2.82 4.00 -5.23
CA VAL A 256 3.12 5.39 -4.86
C VAL A 256 3.23 5.55 -3.35
N GLY A 257 2.26 5.02 -2.59
CA GLY A 257 2.26 5.15 -1.14
C GLY A 257 3.58 4.66 -0.49
N PRO A 258 3.94 3.37 -0.65
CA PRO A 258 5.22 2.85 -0.16
C PRO A 258 6.42 3.57 -0.76
N GLY A 259 6.39 3.85 -2.07
CA GLY A 259 7.45 4.49 -2.82
C GLY A 259 7.84 5.88 -2.34
N LEU A 260 6.98 6.58 -1.59
CA LEU A 260 7.32 7.90 -1.04
C LEU A 260 8.51 7.82 -0.08
N ASP A 261 8.55 6.82 0.80
CA ASP A 261 9.69 6.61 1.71
C ASP A 261 10.91 6.06 0.98
N GLU A 262 10.72 5.18 -0.01
CA GLU A 262 11.79 4.67 -0.88
C GLU A 262 12.52 5.83 -1.57
N ILE A 263 11.77 6.74 -2.20
CA ILE A 263 12.30 7.95 -2.85
C ILE A 263 12.96 8.89 -1.84
N ARG A 264 12.34 9.08 -0.66
CA ARG A 264 12.88 9.93 0.41
C ARG A 264 14.25 9.45 0.88
N ILE A 265 14.39 8.15 1.12
CA ILE A 265 15.67 7.53 1.52
C ILE A 265 16.69 7.71 0.39
N HIS A 266 16.33 7.31 -0.84
CA HIS A 266 17.22 7.43 -1.99
C HIS A 266 17.72 8.87 -2.18
N ASP A 267 16.81 9.84 -2.23
CA ASP A 267 17.17 11.24 -2.52
C ASP A 267 18.02 11.86 -1.40
N ALA A 268 17.73 11.52 -0.13
CA ALA A 268 18.53 11.98 1.01
C ALA A 268 19.96 11.40 0.97
N LEU A 269 20.12 10.12 0.74
CA LEU A 269 21.44 9.48 0.65
C LEU A 269 22.23 9.95 -0.57
N LYS A 270 21.55 10.20 -1.69
CA LYS A 270 22.16 10.78 -2.88
C LYS A 270 22.64 12.19 -2.62
N ALA A 271 21.85 13.01 -1.92
CA ALA A 271 22.25 14.38 -1.53
C ALA A 271 23.44 14.38 -0.56
N ALA A 272 23.59 13.33 0.28
CA ALA A 272 24.77 13.10 1.12
C ALA A 272 25.99 12.57 0.37
N GLY A 273 25.92 12.41 -0.96
CA GLY A 273 27.04 11.99 -1.79
C GLY A 273 27.26 10.48 -1.90
N ARG A 274 26.29 9.65 -1.41
CA ARG A 274 26.39 8.18 -1.51
C ARG A 274 26.05 7.69 -2.93
N LYS A 275 26.60 6.57 -3.31
CA LYS A 275 26.23 5.87 -4.55
C LYS A 275 24.97 5.05 -4.32
N VAL A 276 23.83 5.62 -4.68
CA VAL A 276 22.53 4.99 -4.45
C VAL A 276 21.80 4.68 -5.76
N VAL A 277 21.05 3.60 -5.73
CA VAL A 277 20.23 3.13 -6.86
C VAL A 277 18.86 2.69 -6.33
N LEU A 278 17.79 3.20 -6.94
CA LEU A 278 16.44 2.70 -6.71
C LEU A 278 16.24 1.35 -7.41
N TYR A 279 15.55 0.45 -6.74
CA TYR A 279 15.13 -0.86 -7.27
C TYR A 279 16.27 -1.66 -7.92
N PRO A 280 17.44 -1.79 -7.25
CA PRO A 280 18.61 -2.47 -7.82
C PRO A 280 18.27 -3.91 -8.20
N GLN A 281 18.94 -4.41 -9.24
CA GLN A 281 18.78 -5.80 -9.72
C GLN A 281 17.32 -6.18 -10.04
N ALA A 282 16.51 -5.25 -10.58
CA ALA A 282 15.10 -5.44 -10.86
C ALA A 282 14.31 -5.80 -9.56
N ASP A 283 14.39 -4.92 -8.58
CA ASP A 283 13.62 -5.00 -7.33
C ASP A 283 14.14 -6.04 -6.31
N ALA A 284 15.46 -6.16 -6.18
CA ALA A 284 16.07 -6.99 -5.12
C ALA A 284 16.02 -6.29 -3.75
N ALA A 285 15.98 -4.96 -3.76
CA ALA A 285 15.71 -4.07 -2.63
C ALA A 285 15.05 -2.81 -3.19
N ASP A 286 14.44 -1.99 -2.33
CA ASP A 286 13.88 -0.70 -2.75
C ASP A 286 15.00 0.33 -3.00
N VAL A 287 16.02 0.36 -2.13
CA VAL A 287 17.19 1.22 -2.27
C VAL A 287 18.47 0.39 -2.05
N GLY A 288 19.37 0.43 -3.03
CA GLY A 288 20.72 -0.12 -2.91
C GLY A 288 21.73 0.99 -2.67
N VAL A 289 22.64 0.81 -1.73
CA VAL A 289 23.71 1.77 -1.40
C VAL A 289 25.07 1.09 -1.60
N ASP A 290 25.95 1.78 -2.31
CA ASP A 290 27.32 1.32 -2.62
C ASP A 290 27.34 -0.08 -3.29
N GLY A 291 26.45 -0.29 -4.24
CA GLY A 291 26.33 -1.53 -4.98
C GLY A 291 25.49 -2.58 -4.25
N LEU A 292 26.11 -3.66 -3.79
CA LEU A 292 25.47 -4.72 -3.02
C LEU A 292 25.88 -4.70 -1.52
N ASP A 293 26.52 -3.62 -1.06
CA ASP A 293 26.95 -3.54 0.32
C ASP A 293 25.73 -3.39 1.26
N ILE A 294 24.79 -2.51 0.91
CA ILE A 294 23.61 -2.25 1.73
C ILE A 294 22.35 -2.29 0.84
N GLY A 295 21.41 -3.16 1.21
CA GLY A 295 20.05 -3.18 0.67
C GLY A 295 19.04 -2.69 1.69
N ILE A 296 18.22 -1.72 1.32
CA ILE A 296 17.16 -1.19 2.16
C ILE A 296 15.82 -1.55 1.51
N ASP A 297 14.97 -2.26 2.23
CA ASP A 297 13.62 -2.66 1.81
C ASP A 297 12.60 -1.97 2.72
N VAL A 298 11.67 -1.22 2.16
CA VAL A 298 10.69 -0.41 2.90
C VAL A 298 9.36 -1.15 2.99
N LYS A 299 8.84 -1.31 4.20
CA LYS A 299 7.56 -2.00 4.42
C LYS A 299 6.60 -1.13 5.23
N THR A 300 5.38 -0.98 4.72
CA THR A 300 4.35 -0.06 5.26
C THR A 300 3.26 -0.77 6.07
N TYR A 301 3.53 -1.96 6.58
CA TYR A 301 2.57 -2.73 7.39
C TYR A 301 2.18 -2.00 8.67
N ALA A 302 0.90 -2.06 9.04
CA ALA A 302 0.43 -1.51 10.31
C ALA A 302 0.79 -2.42 11.48
N SER A 303 0.76 -3.74 11.28
CA SER A 303 1.06 -4.74 12.32
C SER A 303 2.50 -5.24 12.22
N PRO A 304 3.34 -5.04 13.27
CA PRO A 304 4.70 -5.59 13.32
C PRO A 304 4.70 -7.11 13.30
N VAL A 305 3.68 -7.76 13.86
CA VAL A 305 3.56 -9.22 13.91
C VAL A 305 3.25 -9.80 12.53
N VAL A 306 2.36 -9.14 11.77
CA VAL A 306 2.04 -9.52 10.38
C VAL A 306 3.29 -9.36 9.51
N LEU A 307 4.01 -8.25 9.66
CA LEU A 307 5.26 -8.02 8.94
C LEU A 307 6.33 -9.07 9.31
N ALA A 308 6.51 -9.36 10.59
CA ALA A 308 7.45 -10.38 11.05
C ALA A 308 7.16 -11.75 10.45
N ALA A 309 5.88 -12.17 10.44
CA ALA A 309 5.47 -13.43 9.83
C ALA A 309 5.76 -13.47 8.32
N ARG A 310 5.55 -12.36 7.61
CA ARG A 310 5.89 -12.22 6.18
C ARG A 310 7.38 -12.40 5.94
N LEU A 311 8.21 -11.66 6.71
CA LEU A 311 9.67 -11.68 6.58
C LEU A 311 10.29 -13.01 7.00
N SER A 312 9.71 -13.68 8.01
CA SER A 312 10.17 -15.00 8.47
C SER A 312 9.98 -16.07 7.40
N ARG A 313 9.00 -15.91 6.49
CA ARG A 313 8.81 -16.82 5.35
C ARG A 313 9.77 -16.51 4.22
N SER A 314 9.99 -15.25 3.91
CA SER A 314 10.89 -14.83 2.82
C SER A 314 11.22 -13.35 2.93
N ILE A 315 12.50 -13.04 2.78
CA ILE A 315 13.02 -11.67 2.61
C ILE A 315 13.20 -11.31 1.14
N GLY A 316 12.69 -12.16 0.23
CA GLY A 316 12.89 -11.96 -1.21
C GLY A 316 14.36 -12.02 -1.58
N ARG A 317 14.78 -11.10 -2.46
CA ARG A 317 16.15 -10.99 -2.97
C ARG A 317 17.03 -10.04 -2.14
N LEU A 318 16.54 -9.56 -1.01
CA LEU A 318 17.32 -8.74 -0.07
C LEU A 318 18.54 -9.53 0.49
N ASP A 319 18.50 -10.87 0.43
CA ASP A 319 19.62 -11.75 0.79
C ASP A 319 20.88 -11.55 -0.06
N MET A 320 20.77 -10.93 -1.24
CA MET A 320 21.91 -10.59 -2.10
C MET A 320 22.83 -9.52 -1.49
N PHE A 321 22.35 -8.74 -0.52
CA PHE A 321 23.10 -7.63 0.06
C PHE A 321 23.87 -8.09 1.31
N ALA A 322 25.05 -7.49 1.54
CA ALA A 322 25.86 -7.78 2.72
C ALA A 322 25.16 -7.31 4.01
N ARG A 323 24.70 -6.06 4.05
CA ARG A 323 23.82 -5.54 5.10
C ARG A 323 22.38 -5.45 4.57
N ARG A 324 21.45 -5.94 5.34
CA ARG A 324 20.03 -6.08 4.98
C ARG A 324 19.19 -5.27 5.93
N ILE A 325 18.70 -4.15 5.45
CA ILE A 325 17.94 -3.19 6.24
C ILE A 325 16.46 -3.34 5.89
N LEU A 326 15.66 -3.55 6.91
CA LEU A 326 14.22 -3.37 6.79
C LEU A 326 13.83 -2.04 7.40
N ALA A 327 13.41 -1.11 6.56
CA ALA A 327 12.94 0.18 6.98
C ALA A 327 11.41 0.20 7.08
N VAL A 328 10.89 0.91 8.09
CA VAL A 328 9.46 1.21 8.19
C VAL A 328 9.28 2.73 8.24
N PRO A 329 8.17 3.28 7.71
CA PRO A 329 7.85 4.70 7.83
C PRO A 329 7.83 5.14 9.30
N ASP A 330 8.23 6.38 9.55
CA ASP A 330 8.35 6.92 10.92
C ASP A 330 7.00 6.97 11.65
N ASP A 331 5.89 7.19 10.92
CA ASP A 331 4.52 7.18 11.44
C ASP A 331 4.13 5.88 12.14
N LYS A 332 4.83 4.77 11.87
CA LYS A 332 4.59 3.50 12.58
C LYS A 332 4.96 3.60 14.05
N LEU A 333 5.98 4.37 14.38
CA LEU A 333 6.39 4.58 15.78
C LEU A 333 5.49 5.61 16.47
N ASP A 334 4.94 6.58 15.75
CA ASP A 334 3.97 7.54 16.28
C ASP A 334 2.68 6.81 16.71
N LEU A 335 2.24 5.83 15.91
CA LEU A 335 1.05 5.03 16.20
C LEU A 335 1.31 3.91 17.23
N ASN A 336 2.51 3.33 17.22
CA ASN A 336 2.94 2.24 18.11
C ASN A 336 4.42 2.42 18.46
N PRO A 337 4.77 3.08 19.57
CA PRO A 337 6.16 3.32 19.97
C PRO A 337 7.01 2.05 20.15
N ARG A 338 6.37 0.88 20.34
CA ARG A 338 7.03 -0.41 20.46
C ARG A 338 7.12 -1.19 19.14
N TYR A 339 6.75 -0.59 18.01
CA TYR A 339 6.67 -1.27 16.72
C TYR A 339 7.94 -2.05 16.37
N LEU A 340 9.10 -1.39 16.37
CA LEU A 340 10.38 -2.03 16.04
C LEU A 340 10.79 -3.12 17.04
N GLN A 341 10.48 -2.94 18.32
CA GLN A 341 10.74 -3.99 19.33
C GLN A 341 9.85 -5.20 19.06
N GLN A 342 8.55 -5.02 18.92
CA GLN A 342 7.61 -6.10 18.61
C GLN A 342 7.95 -6.83 17.30
N LEU A 343 8.43 -6.07 16.28
CA LEU A 343 8.90 -6.64 15.04
C LEU A 343 10.11 -7.55 15.24
N ARG A 344 11.12 -7.10 16.02
CA ARG A 344 12.30 -7.90 16.35
C ARG A 344 11.94 -9.16 17.14
N ASP A 345 11.09 -9.01 18.15
CA ASP A 345 10.68 -10.11 19.04
C ASP A 345 9.87 -11.19 18.28
N ALA A 346 9.09 -10.79 17.29
CA ALA A 346 8.25 -11.68 16.49
C ALA A 346 8.96 -12.28 15.26
N TYR A 347 10.10 -11.71 14.83
CA TYR A 347 10.82 -12.20 13.65
C TYR A 347 11.57 -13.50 13.97
N GLN A 348 11.29 -14.53 13.19
CA GLN A 348 11.87 -15.88 13.34
C GLN A 348 12.58 -16.35 12.06
N GLY A 349 12.95 -15.42 11.17
CA GLY A 349 13.63 -15.76 9.92
C GLY A 349 15.10 -16.14 10.15
N GLN A 350 15.67 -16.84 9.17
CA GLN A 350 17.07 -17.32 9.22
C GLN A 350 18.09 -16.24 8.86
N HIS A 351 17.66 -15.15 8.22
CA HIS A 351 18.56 -14.08 7.78
C HIS A 351 18.69 -13.01 8.85
N ALA A 352 19.91 -12.52 9.08
CA ALA A 352 20.13 -11.34 9.90
C ALA A 352 19.52 -10.12 9.18
N LEU A 353 18.57 -9.45 9.83
CA LEU A 353 17.95 -8.21 9.40
C LEU A 353 18.16 -7.11 10.43
N GLU A 354 18.46 -5.92 9.97
CA GLU A 354 18.47 -4.72 10.79
C GLU A 354 17.14 -3.99 10.61
N PHE A 355 16.45 -3.72 11.71
CA PHE A 355 15.13 -3.04 11.68
C PHE A 355 15.28 -1.61 12.16
N MET A 356 14.84 -0.66 11.36
CA MET A 356 14.90 0.77 11.67
C MET A 356 13.77 1.55 11.00
N THR A 357 13.62 2.82 11.35
CA THR A 357 12.71 3.69 10.61
C THR A 357 13.41 4.28 9.38
N SER A 358 12.60 4.81 8.44
CA SER A 358 13.13 5.50 7.27
C SER A 358 14.08 6.64 7.64
N SER A 359 13.75 7.44 8.67
CA SER A 359 14.63 8.51 9.15
C SER A 359 15.89 8.00 9.86
N GLN A 360 15.82 6.85 10.55
CA GLN A 360 17.01 6.22 11.12
C GLN A 360 17.93 5.72 10.02
N ALA A 361 17.40 5.07 8.97
CA ALA A 361 18.18 4.62 7.81
C ALA A 361 18.89 5.80 7.11
N ILE A 362 18.20 6.91 6.90
CA ILE A 362 18.80 8.12 6.35
C ILE A 362 19.98 8.57 7.22
N ARG A 363 19.78 8.76 8.54
CA ARG A 363 20.85 9.24 9.43
C ARG A 363 22.04 8.29 9.52
N GLU A 364 21.81 6.98 9.46
CA GLU A 364 22.88 6.00 9.60
C GLU A 364 23.77 5.92 8.35
N PHE A 365 23.17 6.11 7.16
CA PHE A 365 23.87 5.90 5.91
C PHE A 365 24.20 7.18 5.13
N SER A 366 23.84 8.37 5.66
CA SER A 366 24.22 9.68 5.06
C SER A 366 25.70 10.03 5.21
#